data_30dc4c966c74d599efa582e1fc1d27e1
#
_entry.id   30dc4c966c74d599efa582e1fc1d27e1
#
_cell.length_a   1.000
_cell.length_b   1.000
_cell.length_c   1.000
_cell.angle_alpha   90.00
_cell.angle_beta   90.00
_cell.angle_gamma   90.00
#
_symmetry.space_group_name_H-M   'P 1'
#
loop_
_entity.id
_entity.type
_entity.pdbx_description
1 polymer ?
#
loop_
_entity_poly.entity_id
_entity_poly.type
_entity_poly.pdbx_seq_one_letter_code
_entity_poly.pdbx_strand_id
1 'polypeptide(L)'
;MRFVLYNIRYATGTGPAFHLPVPGAGYLRSNTRVLDRITQYLKSLNPDLVGLIEIDTGSIRSGLVNQAKQIADSLGHYSTYECKYGTTSINQMVPIVRKQANAFLAAPRVEGERFHYFETGIKRLIIELELEDVAVFLVHLSLSSATATISSATCTNW
;
A
#
# COMPACT_ATOMS: atom_id res chain seq x y z
N MET A 1 -1.75 21.63 -3.76
CA MET A 1 -1.91 20.19 -3.45
C MET A 1 -0.84 19.75 -2.47
N ARG A 2 -1.23 19.08 -1.36
CA ARG A 2 -0.31 18.48 -0.38
C ARG A 2 -0.28 16.98 -0.58
N PHE A 3 0.85 16.45 -1.00
CA PHE A 3 1.08 15.02 -1.16
C PHE A 3 1.89 14.46 -0.01
N VAL A 4 1.44 13.35 0.58
CA VAL A 4 2.16 12.62 1.63
C VAL A 4 2.45 11.20 1.15
N LEU A 5 3.73 10.79 1.18
CA LEU A 5 4.15 9.41 0.93
C LEU A 5 4.57 8.77 2.25
N TYR A 6 3.97 7.62 2.59
CA TYR A 6 4.25 6.97 3.86
C TYR A 6 4.30 5.43 3.74
N ASN A 7 5.43 4.85 4.15
CA ASN A 7 5.54 3.40 4.33
C ASN A 7 5.08 3.03 5.75
N ILE A 8 3.91 2.41 5.87
CA ILE A 8 3.30 2.08 7.17
C ILE A 8 3.71 0.71 7.71
N ARG A 9 4.51 -0.07 6.97
CA ARG A 9 4.96 -1.42 7.38
C ARG A 9 3.81 -2.28 7.92
N TYR A 10 2.67 -2.30 7.23
CA TYR A 10 1.48 -3.06 7.61
C TYR A 10 0.94 -2.72 9.02
N ALA A 11 1.23 -1.53 9.54
CA ALA A 11 0.93 -1.11 10.92
C ALA A 11 1.44 -2.09 11.99
N THR A 12 2.56 -2.76 11.73
CA THR A 12 3.17 -3.69 12.71
C THR A 12 3.91 -2.97 13.83
N GLY A 13 4.17 -1.67 13.64
CA GLY A 13 4.93 -0.86 14.60
C GLY A 13 6.43 -1.12 14.55
N THR A 14 7.14 -0.40 15.40
CA THR A 14 8.59 -0.50 15.61
C THR A 14 8.86 -0.49 17.11
N GLY A 15 9.91 -1.14 17.55
CA GLY A 15 10.30 -1.16 18.96
C GLY A 15 10.70 -2.55 19.45
N PRO A 16 11.10 -2.69 20.71
CA PRO A 16 11.59 -3.96 21.26
C PRO A 16 10.58 -5.11 21.11
N ALA A 17 9.29 -4.82 21.25
CA ALA A 17 8.23 -5.83 21.13
C ALA A 17 8.10 -6.42 19.72
N PHE A 18 8.64 -5.74 18.68
CA PHE A 18 8.65 -6.26 17.33
C PHE A 18 9.51 -7.53 17.17
N HIS A 19 10.51 -7.69 18.01
CA HIS A 19 11.43 -8.83 17.97
C HIS A 19 11.14 -9.90 19.03
N LEU A 20 9.98 -9.85 19.68
CA LEU A 20 9.56 -10.83 20.69
C LEU A 20 8.43 -11.73 20.19
N PRO A 21 8.42 -13.05 20.48
CA PRO A 21 9.44 -13.81 21.21
C PRO A 21 10.70 -14.16 20.40
N VAL A 22 10.65 -13.95 19.08
CA VAL A 22 11.80 -14.18 18.18
C VAL A 22 11.98 -13.00 17.23
N PRO A 23 13.19 -12.79 16.68
CA PRO A 23 13.45 -11.70 15.75
C PRO A 23 12.42 -11.66 14.60
N GLY A 24 11.77 -10.51 14.40
CA GLY A 24 10.79 -10.33 13.33
C GLY A 24 9.37 -10.85 13.63
N ALA A 25 9.10 -11.43 14.79
CA ALA A 25 7.76 -11.96 15.14
C ALA A 25 6.65 -10.87 15.06
N GLY A 26 7.00 -9.62 15.30
CA GLY A 26 6.09 -8.48 15.17
C GLY A 26 5.54 -8.29 13.75
N TYR A 27 6.24 -8.80 12.72
CA TYR A 27 5.77 -8.75 11.35
C TYR A 27 4.44 -9.52 11.13
N LEU A 28 4.18 -10.51 11.96
CA LEU A 28 2.95 -11.31 11.90
C LEU A 28 1.78 -10.70 12.67
N ARG A 29 2.00 -9.54 13.32
CA ARG A 29 1.00 -8.88 14.16
C ARG A 29 0.76 -7.47 13.66
N SER A 30 -0.44 -7.17 13.22
CA SER A 30 -0.90 -5.79 13.07
C SER A 30 -1.33 -5.25 14.43
N ASN A 31 -1.13 -3.95 14.61
CA ASN A 31 -1.51 -3.27 15.84
C ASN A 31 -2.49 -2.15 15.50
N THR A 32 -3.75 -2.33 15.87
CA THR A 32 -4.80 -1.33 15.64
C THR A 32 -4.44 0.04 16.22
N ARG A 33 -3.82 0.08 17.40
CA ARG A 33 -3.35 1.34 18.00
C ARG A 33 -2.30 2.04 17.14
N VAL A 34 -1.43 1.28 16.45
CA VAL A 34 -0.45 1.87 15.52
C VAL A 34 -1.16 2.41 14.29
N LEU A 35 -2.12 1.68 13.74
CA LEU A 35 -2.91 2.14 12.62
C LEU A 35 -3.69 3.42 12.95
N ASP A 36 -4.31 3.47 14.13
CA ASP A 36 -5.05 4.65 14.61
C ASP A 36 -4.12 5.88 14.75
N ARG A 37 -2.92 5.69 15.30
CA ARG A 37 -1.93 6.78 15.39
C ARG A 37 -1.46 7.27 14.03
N ILE A 38 -1.23 6.35 13.09
CA ILE A 38 -0.90 6.70 11.70
C ILE A 38 -2.04 7.50 11.08
N THR A 39 -3.28 7.06 11.25
CA THR A 39 -4.47 7.73 10.75
C THR A 39 -4.62 9.14 11.33
N GLN A 40 -4.47 9.29 12.65
CA GLN A 40 -4.51 10.59 13.32
C GLN A 40 -3.40 11.52 12.83
N TYR A 41 -2.18 11.00 12.66
CA TYR A 41 -1.06 11.77 12.12
C TYR A 41 -1.35 12.25 10.69
N LEU A 42 -1.78 11.37 9.80
CA LEU A 42 -2.16 11.74 8.44
C LEU A 42 -3.27 12.80 8.43
N LYS A 43 -4.30 12.63 9.29
CA LYS A 43 -5.39 13.60 9.44
C LYS A 43 -4.89 14.97 9.89
N SER A 44 -3.90 15.03 10.80
CA SER A 44 -3.30 16.29 11.25
C SER A 44 -2.54 17.03 10.15
N LEU A 45 -2.04 16.31 9.15
CA LEU A 45 -1.38 16.90 7.99
C LEU A 45 -2.34 17.49 6.96
N ASN A 46 -3.62 17.12 7.02
CA ASN A 46 -4.67 17.51 6.06
C ASN A 46 -4.18 17.36 4.60
N PRO A 47 -3.83 16.14 4.15
CA PRO A 47 -3.29 15.90 2.82
C PRO A 47 -4.41 15.92 1.77
N ASP A 48 -4.08 16.36 0.56
CA ASP A 48 -4.95 16.19 -0.61
C ASP A 48 -4.76 14.79 -1.22
N LEU A 49 -3.53 14.27 -1.16
CA LEU A 49 -3.15 12.96 -1.71
C LEU A 49 -2.22 12.23 -0.76
N VAL A 50 -2.46 10.93 -0.55
CA VAL A 50 -1.60 10.06 0.26
C VAL A 50 -1.21 8.83 -0.55
N GLY A 51 0.10 8.60 -0.71
CA GLY A 51 0.66 7.34 -1.18
C GLY A 51 1.03 6.46 0.01
N LEU A 52 0.40 5.31 0.13
CA LEU A 52 0.66 4.34 1.18
C LEU A 52 1.44 3.14 0.63
N ILE A 53 2.54 2.82 1.28
CA ILE A 53 3.39 1.68 0.94
C ILE A 53 3.33 0.67 2.08
N GLU A 54 3.32 -0.62 1.72
CA GLU A 54 3.26 -1.74 2.66
C GLU A 54 2.01 -1.70 3.53
N ILE A 55 0.85 -1.67 2.88
CA ILE A 55 -0.46 -1.84 3.51
C ILE A 55 -0.91 -3.30 3.49
N ASP A 56 -1.83 -3.62 4.38
CA ASP A 56 -2.54 -4.90 4.43
C ASP A 56 -4.01 -4.70 4.04
N THR A 57 -4.48 -5.46 3.05
CA THR A 57 -5.85 -5.35 2.52
C THR A 57 -6.84 -6.30 3.17
N GLY A 58 -6.53 -6.80 4.37
CA GLY A 58 -7.42 -7.69 5.14
C GLY A 58 -6.88 -9.11 5.26
N SER A 59 -5.62 -9.29 5.66
CA SER A 59 -5.12 -10.59 6.09
C SER A 59 -5.51 -10.89 7.54
N ILE A 60 -5.24 -12.12 7.97
CA ILE A 60 -5.41 -12.52 9.39
C ILE A 60 -4.58 -11.62 10.31
N ARG A 61 -3.40 -11.16 9.83
CA ARG A 61 -2.52 -10.26 10.57
C ARG A 61 -3.20 -8.94 10.93
N SER A 62 -3.97 -8.36 10.00
CA SER A 62 -4.70 -7.09 10.20
C SER A 62 -6.08 -7.27 10.84
N GLY A 63 -6.44 -8.50 11.27
CA GLY A 63 -7.78 -8.79 11.76
C GLY A 63 -8.85 -8.66 10.67
N LEU A 64 -8.49 -8.99 9.42
CA LEU A 64 -9.32 -8.89 8.22
C LEU A 64 -9.68 -7.44 7.84
N VAL A 65 -8.99 -6.45 8.42
CA VAL A 65 -9.21 -5.03 8.13
C VAL A 65 -8.37 -4.60 6.93
N ASN A 66 -9.00 -3.93 5.97
CA ASN A 66 -8.31 -3.23 4.90
C ASN A 66 -7.81 -1.87 5.41
N GLN A 67 -6.49 -1.77 5.60
CA GLN A 67 -5.86 -0.57 6.19
C GLN A 67 -6.02 0.67 5.31
N ALA A 68 -5.93 0.52 3.97
CA ALA A 68 -6.12 1.67 3.07
C ALA A 68 -7.53 2.23 3.18
N LYS A 69 -8.55 1.34 3.14
CA LYS A 69 -9.93 1.75 3.26
C LYS A 69 -10.23 2.42 4.61
N GLN A 70 -9.74 1.87 5.71
CA GLN A 70 -9.94 2.47 7.04
C GLN A 70 -9.35 3.87 7.14
N ILE A 71 -8.13 4.07 6.61
CA ILE A 71 -7.50 5.40 6.61
C ILE A 71 -8.27 6.34 5.69
N ALA A 72 -8.65 5.91 4.48
CA ALA A 72 -9.41 6.70 3.52
C ALA A 72 -10.75 7.16 4.08
N ASP A 73 -11.53 6.26 4.67
CA ASP A 73 -12.82 6.56 5.31
C ASP A 73 -12.64 7.63 6.42
N SER A 74 -11.56 7.54 7.19
CA SER A 74 -11.24 8.52 8.25
C SER A 74 -10.85 9.89 7.73
N LEU A 75 -10.22 9.95 6.54
CA LEU A 75 -9.81 11.20 5.88
C LEU A 75 -10.93 11.79 4.99
N GLY A 76 -11.96 11.02 4.66
CA GLY A 76 -12.96 11.37 3.65
C GLY A 76 -12.40 11.31 2.22
N HIS A 77 -11.45 10.43 1.98
CA HIS A 77 -10.76 10.27 0.70
C HIS A 77 -11.28 9.07 -0.09
N TYR A 78 -11.22 9.16 -1.42
CA TYR A 78 -11.28 7.99 -2.29
C TYR A 78 -10.02 7.14 -2.09
N SER A 79 -10.14 5.81 -2.19
CA SER A 79 -8.99 4.91 -2.10
C SER A 79 -8.92 3.99 -3.29
N THR A 80 -7.73 3.94 -3.92
CA THR A 80 -7.36 2.90 -4.88
C THR A 80 -6.18 2.12 -4.34
N TYR A 81 -6.21 0.80 -4.50
CA TYR A 81 -5.13 -0.07 -4.04
C TYR A 81 -5.04 -1.32 -4.91
N GLU A 82 -3.82 -1.85 -5.05
CA GLU A 82 -3.58 -3.09 -5.76
C GLU A 82 -2.56 -3.96 -5.01
N CYS A 83 -2.76 -5.27 -5.09
CA CYS A 83 -1.87 -6.24 -4.46
C CYS A 83 -0.53 -6.31 -5.21
N LYS A 84 0.57 -6.40 -4.47
CA LYS A 84 1.94 -6.40 -5.02
C LYS A 84 2.27 -7.59 -5.91
N TYR A 85 1.51 -8.67 -5.77
CA TYR A 85 1.79 -9.94 -6.42
C TYR A 85 0.71 -10.25 -7.46
N GLY A 86 1.10 -10.32 -8.73
CA GLY A 86 0.21 -10.73 -9.81
C GLY A 86 -0.30 -12.17 -9.61
N THR A 87 -1.38 -12.51 -10.30
CA THR A 87 -2.15 -13.77 -10.14
C THR A 87 -1.34 -15.07 -10.31
N THR A 88 -0.15 -15.02 -10.90
CA THR A 88 0.71 -16.17 -11.19
C THR A 88 1.85 -16.40 -10.18
N SER A 89 1.92 -15.59 -9.12
CA SER A 89 3.03 -15.70 -8.15
C SER A 89 2.77 -16.77 -7.08
N ILE A 90 3.77 -17.62 -6.78
CA ILE A 90 3.75 -18.59 -5.67
C ILE A 90 3.47 -17.90 -4.33
N ASN A 91 3.83 -16.62 -4.18
CA ASN A 91 3.56 -15.83 -2.98
C ASN A 91 2.06 -15.64 -2.69
N GLN A 92 1.17 -15.87 -3.67
CA GLN A 92 -0.28 -15.86 -3.45
C GLN A 92 -0.78 -17.03 -2.60
N MET A 93 -0.01 -18.12 -2.50
CA MET A 93 -0.38 -19.25 -1.64
C MET A 93 -0.23 -18.94 -0.15
N VAL A 94 0.53 -17.89 0.21
CA VAL A 94 0.69 -17.46 1.61
C VAL A 94 -0.39 -16.42 1.97
N PRO A 95 -1.33 -16.72 2.88
CA PRO A 95 -2.49 -15.87 3.16
C PRO A 95 -2.17 -14.43 3.54
N ILE A 96 -1.07 -14.20 4.27
CA ILE A 96 -0.63 -12.85 4.67
C ILE A 96 0.00 -12.12 3.49
N VAL A 97 0.82 -12.81 2.70
CA VAL A 97 1.60 -12.18 1.61
C VAL A 97 0.69 -11.71 0.48
N ARG A 98 -0.32 -12.50 0.12
CA ARG A 98 -1.27 -12.16 -0.95
C ARG A 98 -2.09 -10.88 -0.68
N LYS A 99 -2.18 -10.45 0.59
CA LYS A 99 -2.91 -9.24 1.01
C LYS A 99 -2.01 -8.01 1.18
N GLN A 100 -0.74 -8.12 0.82
CA GLN A 100 0.18 -6.99 0.83
C GLN A 100 -0.01 -6.13 -0.42
N ALA A 101 -0.22 -4.84 -0.22
CA ALA A 101 -0.53 -3.90 -1.27
C ALA A 101 0.17 -2.55 -1.09
N ASN A 102 0.04 -1.70 -2.09
CA ASN A 102 0.24 -0.26 -2.00
C ASN A 102 -1.08 0.42 -2.36
N ALA A 103 -1.27 1.67 -1.96
CA ALA A 103 -2.49 2.41 -2.21
C ALA A 103 -2.25 3.90 -2.44
N PHE A 104 -3.15 4.53 -3.19
CA PHE A 104 -3.40 5.97 -3.12
C PHE A 104 -4.70 6.25 -2.38
N LEU A 105 -4.71 7.35 -1.61
CA LEU A 105 -5.90 7.94 -1.02
C LEU A 105 -5.98 9.38 -1.52
N ALA A 106 -7.06 9.76 -2.18
CA ALA A 106 -7.19 11.06 -2.84
C ALA A 106 -8.46 11.81 -2.40
N ALA A 107 -8.32 13.07 -2.02
CA ALA A 107 -9.43 14.01 -1.84
C ALA A 107 -9.92 14.59 -3.18
N PRO A 108 -9.02 14.96 -4.13
CA PRO A 108 -9.43 15.41 -5.46
C PRO A 108 -10.11 14.30 -6.25
N ARG A 109 -10.87 14.71 -7.27
CA ARG A 109 -11.42 13.77 -8.24
C ARG A 109 -10.32 13.03 -8.96
N VAL A 110 -10.38 11.71 -8.95
CA VAL A 110 -9.53 10.83 -9.73
C VAL A 110 -10.14 10.68 -11.12
N GLU A 111 -9.38 10.99 -12.16
CA GLU A 111 -9.82 10.87 -13.55
C GLU A 111 -9.48 9.52 -14.15
N GLY A 112 -8.38 8.91 -13.69
CA GLY A 112 -7.97 7.60 -14.13
C GLY A 112 -7.01 6.93 -13.16
N GLU A 113 -7.00 5.62 -13.19
CA GLU A 113 -6.04 4.80 -12.48
C GLU A 113 -5.52 3.69 -13.38
N ARG A 114 -4.21 3.43 -13.34
CA ARG A 114 -3.56 2.34 -14.08
C ARG A 114 -2.58 1.62 -13.18
N PHE A 115 -2.50 0.31 -13.40
CA PHE A 115 -1.56 -0.56 -12.69
C PHE A 115 -0.54 -1.11 -13.68
N HIS A 116 0.72 -0.85 -13.40
CA HIS A 116 1.83 -1.33 -14.20
C HIS A 116 2.67 -2.31 -13.38
N TYR A 117 3.24 -3.29 -14.03
CA TYR A 117 4.07 -4.28 -13.37
C TYR A 117 5.42 -4.40 -14.05
N PHE A 118 6.50 -4.43 -13.26
CA PHE A 118 7.80 -4.83 -13.77
C PHE A 118 7.78 -6.31 -14.15
N GLU A 119 8.45 -6.68 -15.21
CA GLU A 119 8.53 -8.08 -15.66
C GLU A 119 9.27 -8.96 -14.66
N THR A 120 10.26 -8.39 -13.95
CA THR A 120 11.12 -9.08 -13.01
C THR A 120 11.11 -8.41 -11.63
N GLY A 121 11.46 -9.17 -10.60
CA GLY A 121 11.55 -8.68 -9.20
C GLY A 121 10.38 -9.08 -8.31
N ILE A 122 10.53 -8.87 -7.01
CA ILE A 122 9.53 -9.25 -5.99
C ILE A 122 8.46 -8.16 -5.81
N LYS A 123 8.86 -6.89 -5.86
CA LYS A 123 7.96 -5.72 -5.74
C LYS A 123 7.82 -5.09 -7.11
N ARG A 124 6.79 -5.48 -7.84
CA ARG A 124 6.63 -5.17 -9.27
C ARG A 124 5.57 -4.14 -9.59
N LEU A 125 4.77 -3.75 -8.61
CA LEU A 125 3.62 -2.88 -8.82
C LEU A 125 4.02 -1.41 -8.89
N ILE A 126 3.54 -0.73 -9.92
CA ILE A 126 3.46 0.73 -10.02
C ILE A 126 1.98 1.08 -10.10
N ILE A 127 1.53 2.00 -9.26
CA ILE A 127 0.19 2.58 -9.36
C ILE A 127 0.33 3.97 -9.98
N GLU A 128 -0.34 4.17 -11.09
CA GLU A 128 -0.50 5.48 -11.73
C GLU A 128 -1.88 6.01 -11.40
N LEU A 129 -1.92 7.26 -10.94
CA LEU A 129 -3.13 7.99 -10.64
C LEU A 129 -3.16 9.26 -11.48
N GLU A 130 -4.21 9.43 -12.29
CA GLU A 130 -4.46 10.64 -13.07
C GLU A 130 -5.41 11.56 -12.29
N LEU A 131 -4.97 12.78 -12.08
CA LEU A 131 -5.74 13.89 -11.56
C LEU A 131 -5.83 14.95 -12.67
N GLU A 132 -6.68 15.96 -12.51
CA GLU A 132 -6.99 16.99 -13.53
C GLU A 132 -5.75 17.51 -14.27
N ASP A 133 -4.68 17.88 -13.56
CA ASP A 133 -3.49 18.50 -14.14
C ASP A 133 -2.20 17.69 -13.95
N VAL A 134 -2.27 16.52 -13.29
CA VAL A 134 -1.06 15.79 -12.92
C VAL A 134 -1.26 14.29 -12.86
N ALA A 135 -0.29 13.52 -13.36
CA ALA A 135 -0.19 12.10 -13.13
C ALA A 135 0.84 11.82 -12.03
N VAL A 136 0.47 10.99 -11.06
CA VAL A 136 1.32 10.61 -9.93
C VAL A 136 1.57 9.12 -9.94
N PHE A 137 2.84 8.73 -9.82
CA PHE A 137 3.25 7.33 -9.82
C PHE A 137 3.73 6.90 -8.44
N LEU A 138 3.14 5.84 -7.89
CA LEU A 138 3.57 5.21 -6.65
C LEU A 138 4.36 3.94 -6.96
N VAL A 139 5.66 3.98 -6.67
CA VAL A 139 6.58 2.88 -6.95
C VAL A 139 7.24 2.43 -5.66
N HIS A 140 7.25 1.11 -5.42
CA HIS A 140 7.99 0.52 -4.31
C HIS A 140 8.95 -0.56 -4.82
N LEU A 141 10.21 -0.20 -4.96
CA LEU A 141 11.24 -1.07 -5.52
C LEU A 141 11.76 -2.08 -4.48
N SER A 142 12.18 -3.26 -4.94
CA SER A 142 12.96 -4.20 -4.13
C SER A 142 14.43 -3.79 -4.13
N LEU A 143 15.14 -4.09 -3.05
CA LEU A 143 16.60 -3.85 -2.94
C LEU A 143 17.44 -4.83 -3.78
N SER A 144 16.82 -5.76 -4.51
CA SER A 144 17.52 -6.68 -5.41
C SER A 144 17.89 -5.96 -6.70
N SER A 145 19.14 -6.11 -7.14
CA SER A 145 19.72 -5.51 -8.34
C SER A 145 19.29 -6.19 -9.65
N ALA A 146 17.99 -6.44 -9.84
CA ALA A 146 17.46 -6.91 -11.11
C ALA A 146 17.18 -5.71 -12.03
N THR A 147 17.61 -5.81 -13.28
CA THR A 147 17.25 -4.84 -14.33
C THR A 147 15.74 -4.80 -14.47
N ALA A 148 15.14 -3.63 -14.27
CA ALA A 148 13.70 -3.47 -14.30
C ALA A 148 13.24 -3.17 -15.74
N THR A 149 12.52 -4.09 -16.36
CA THR A 149 11.77 -3.86 -17.60
C THR A 149 10.30 -3.68 -17.23
N ILE A 150 9.65 -2.66 -17.77
CA ILE A 150 8.25 -2.33 -17.48
C ILE A 150 7.36 -2.94 -18.56
N SER A 151 6.37 -3.73 -18.16
CA SER A 151 5.23 -4.08 -19.01
C SER A 151 3.98 -3.35 -18.54
N SER A 152 3.23 -2.73 -19.43
CA SER A 152 1.98 -2.05 -19.13
C SER A 152 0.80 -3.02 -19.33
N ALA A 153 0.08 -3.34 -18.26
CA ALA A 153 -1.23 -3.94 -18.35
C ALA A 153 -2.27 -2.86 -18.03
N THR A 154 -3.04 -2.45 -19.02
CA THR A 154 -4.15 -1.51 -18.84
C THR A 154 -5.36 -2.31 -18.37
N CYS A 155 -5.69 -2.23 -17.08
CA CYS A 155 -7.00 -2.66 -16.61
C CYS A 155 -7.94 -1.45 -16.65
N THR A 156 -8.72 -1.36 -17.72
CA THR A 156 -9.88 -0.46 -17.77
C THR A 156 -11.04 -1.16 -17.08
N ASN A 157 -11.29 -0.81 -15.82
CA ASN A 157 -12.55 -1.16 -15.17
C ASN A 157 -13.52 0.01 -15.35
N TRP A 158 -14.63 -0.28 -16.09
CA TRP A 158 -15.79 0.59 -16.22
C TRP A 158 -16.69 0.45 -15.00
#